data_bed894d298a646a2134097b620fe3f6f
#
_entry.id   bed894d298a646a2134097b620fe3f6f
#
_cell.length_a   1.000
_cell.length_b   1.000
_cell.length_c   1.000
_cell.angle_alpha   90.00
_cell.angle_beta   90.00
_cell.angle_gamma   90.00
#
_symmetry.space_group_name_H-M   'P 1'
#
loop_
_entity.id
_entity.type
_entity.pdbx_description
1 polymer ?
#
loop_
_entity_poly.entity_id
_entity_poly.type
_entity_poly.pdbx_seq_one_letter_code
_entity_poly.pdbx_strand_id
1 'polypeptide(L)'
;MQRTQACRVPAIRNALSRKARATFYAVAMSASSPAERRQLAQQLPPLQAADAGVIERFLDRFWAEQGVARQTLESYRRDLEGLARWRAGAGGGLLGIDRAALFDYLRWRAKANYSPRSTARLLSTLRAFYGLCLRDGMRSDDPTALIDPPQLPRSLPKALTESQIEALLAAPEVDTPAGLRDRAMLELMYAAGLRVSELVNLPAVGVNLRQGVLRVTGKGSKDRLVPLGEESQHWLERYLRQARPLLAANRPVAAVDGQVPLFIDAARQPLSRQQFWALVKRYAAVAGIDPATVSPHGLRHSFATHLLNHGADLRALQMLLGHSSLSTTQIYTLVARQHLQKLHASHHPRG
;
A
#
# COMPACT_ATOMS: atom_id res chain seq x y z
N MET A 1 -48.98 -39.89 25.64
CA MET A 1 -47.62 -40.17 26.12
C MET A 1 -46.74 -40.45 24.90
N GLN A 2 -46.03 -39.47 24.43
CA GLN A 2 -44.96 -39.64 23.43
C GLN A 2 -43.75 -38.86 23.91
N ARG A 3 -42.67 -39.59 24.25
CA ARG A 3 -41.42 -39.06 24.73
C ARG A 3 -40.60 -38.50 23.54
N THR A 4 -40.30 -37.21 23.58
CA THR A 4 -39.36 -36.55 22.70
C THR A 4 -37.95 -36.97 23.08
N GLN A 5 -37.29 -37.72 22.17
CA GLN A 5 -35.86 -38.02 22.24
C GLN A 5 -35.06 -36.75 21.85
N ALA A 6 -34.31 -36.22 22.81
CA ALA A 6 -33.33 -35.19 22.61
C ALA A 6 -32.08 -35.79 21.93
N CYS A 7 -31.81 -35.35 20.72
CA CYS A 7 -30.60 -35.70 19.96
C CYS A 7 -29.39 -35.04 20.61
N ARG A 8 -28.57 -35.84 21.34
CA ARG A 8 -27.29 -35.38 21.86
C ARG A 8 -26.27 -35.34 20.72
N VAL A 9 -25.85 -34.16 20.33
CA VAL A 9 -24.68 -33.95 19.48
C VAL A 9 -23.40 -34.21 20.32
N PRO A 10 -22.48 -35.08 19.90
CA PRO A 10 -21.26 -35.32 20.67
C PRO A 10 -20.33 -34.12 20.54
N ALA A 11 -19.96 -33.53 21.67
CA ALA A 11 -18.92 -32.51 21.80
C ALA A 11 -17.56 -33.08 21.43
N ILE A 12 -17.08 -32.84 20.22
CA ILE A 12 -15.69 -33.14 19.85
C ILE A 12 -14.79 -32.14 20.55
N ARG A 13 -14.29 -32.50 21.71
CA ARG A 13 -13.20 -31.82 22.43
C ARG A 13 -11.89 -32.10 21.69
N ASN A 14 -11.54 -31.30 20.72
CA ASN A 14 -10.16 -31.18 20.21
C ASN A 14 -9.36 -30.26 21.14
N ALA A 15 -8.89 -30.83 22.25
CA ALA A 15 -8.00 -30.18 23.18
C ALA A 15 -6.56 -30.27 22.62
N LEU A 16 -6.06 -29.23 21.99
CA LEU A 16 -4.62 -29.01 21.97
C LEU A 16 -4.13 -28.99 23.42
N SER A 17 -3.15 -29.82 23.75
CA SER A 17 -2.66 -29.95 25.11
C SER A 17 -2.21 -28.59 25.66
N ARG A 18 -2.32 -28.38 27.00
CA ARG A 18 -1.81 -27.19 27.69
C ARG A 18 -0.34 -26.87 27.31
N LYS A 19 0.46 -27.91 27.05
CA LYS A 19 1.85 -27.81 26.56
C LYS A 19 1.94 -27.15 25.18
N ALA A 20 1.11 -27.53 24.22
CA ALA A 20 1.12 -26.93 22.87
C ALA A 20 0.72 -25.46 22.92
N ARG A 21 -0.22 -25.07 23.77
CA ARG A 21 -0.57 -23.66 24.03
C ARG A 21 0.58 -22.87 24.65
N ALA A 22 1.25 -23.43 25.66
CA ALA A 22 2.39 -22.78 26.31
C ALA A 22 3.58 -22.58 25.34
N THR A 23 3.87 -23.57 24.50
CA THR A 23 4.93 -23.51 23.49
C THR A 23 4.61 -22.46 22.42
N PHE A 24 3.36 -22.38 21.98
CA PHE A 24 2.91 -21.35 21.00
C PHE A 24 3.05 -19.92 21.55
N TYR A 25 2.66 -19.70 22.82
CA TYR A 25 2.84 -18.41 23.47
C TYR A 25 4.33 -18.08 23.74
N ALA A 26 5.17 -19.06 24.01
CA ALA A 26 6.61 -18.86 24.23
C ALA A 26 7.36 -18.49 22.95
N VAL A 27 7.03 -19.12 21.81
CA VAL A 27 7.64 -18.81 20.51
C VAL A 27 7.25 -17.40 20.02
N ALA A 28 6.04 -16.92 20.36
CA ALA A 28 5.61 -15.55 20.00
C ALA A 28 6.40 -14.44 20.70
N MET A 29 7.15 -14.77 21.76
CA MET A 29 7.92 -13.78 22.53
C MET A 29 9.22 -13.32 21.87
N SER A 30 9.64 -13.89 20.74
CA SER A 30 10.95 -13.62 20.11
C SER A 30 10.91 -13.01 18.71
N ALA A 31 9.73 -12.77 18.12
CA ALA A 31 9.64 -12.24 16.76
C ALA A 31 10.03 -10.76 16.71
N SER A 32 11.27 -10.46 16.35
CA SER A 32 11.80 -9.10 16.21
C SER A 32 11.67 -8.54 14.78
N SER A 33 11.59 -9.39 13.77
CA SER A 33 11.59 -9.02 12.35
C SER A 33 10.26 -9.31 11.62
N PRO A 34 9.98 -8.65 10.49
CA PRO A 34 8.84 -8.99 9.65
C PRO A 34 8.86 -10.42 9.11
N ALA A 35 10.05 -11.00 8.91
CA ALA A 35 10.23 -12.38 8.45
C ALA A 35 9.77 -13.38 9.52
N GLU A 36 10.21 -13.20 10.75
CA GLU A 36 9.82 -14.03 11.90
C GLU A 36 8.31 -13.97 12.15
N ARG A 37 7.69 -12.78 12.01
CA ARG A 37 6.22 -12.66 12.10
C ARG A 37 5.49 -13.45 11.03
N ARG A 38 6.04 -13.53 9.80
CA ARG A 38 5.47 -14.37 8.74
C ARG A 38 5.58 -15.86 9.08
N GLN A 39 6.70 -16.29 9.63
CA GLN A 39 6.88 -17.67 10.10
C GLN A 39 5.89 -18.02 11.23
N LEU A 40 5.72 -17.14 12.22
CA LEU A 40 4.71 -17.31 13.27
C LEU A 40 3.30 -17.42 12.70
N ALA A 41 2.96 -16.57 11.73
CA ALA A 41 1.66 -16.63 11.07
C ALA A 41 1.47 -17.93 10.26
N GLN A 42 2.53 -18.51 9.69
CA GLN A 42 2.48 -19.80 8.99
C GLN A 42 2.24 -20.98 9.96
N GLN A 43 2.73 -20.89 11.20
CA GLN A 43 2.55 -21.92 12.23
C GLN A 43 1.13 -21.93 12.83
N LEU A 44 0.30 -20.91 12.55
CA LEU A 44 -1.10 -20.93 12.96
C LEU A 44 -1.86 -22.08 12.29
N PRO A 45 -2.86 -22.67 12.97
CA PRO A 45 -3.72 -23.68 12.37
C PRO A 45 -4.30 -23.24 11.02
N PRO A 46 -4.71 -24.16 10.15
CA PRO A 46 -5.41 -23.80 8.92
C PRO A 46 -6.73 -23.08 9.23
N LEU A 47 -7.15 -22.24 8.29
CA LEU A 47 -8.44 -21.57 8.36
C LEU A 47 -9.57 -22.62 8.30
N GLN A 48 -10.51 -22.54 9.24
CA GLN A 48 -11.68 -23.42 9.25
C GLN A 48 -12.67 -23.01 8.15
N ALA A 49 -13.32 -23.99 7.52
CA ALA A 49 -14.26 -23.73 6.41
C ALA A 49 -15.44 -22.83 6.84
N ALA A 50 -15.91 -22.95 8.08
CA ALA A 50 -16.96 -22.09 8.63
C ALA A 50 -16.53 -20.60 8.67
N ASP A 51 -15.32 -20.33 9.18
CA ASP A 51 -14.77 -18.98 9.24
C ASP A 51 -14.46 -18.42 7.84
N ALA A 52 -13.94 -19.26 6.93
CA ALA A 52 -13.72 -18.87 5.53
C ALA A 52 -15.03 -18.40 4.89
N GLY A 53 -16.12 -19.15 5.05
CA GLY A 53 -17.42 -18.77 4.50
C GLY A 53 -17.99 -17.48 5.09
N VAL A 54 -17.75 -17.22 6.36
CA VAL A 54 -18.17 -15.94 7.00
C VAL A 54 -17.34 -14.77 6.49
N ILE A 55 -16.03 -14.94 6.33
CA ILE A 55 -15.12 -13.93 5.79
C ILE A 55 -15.52 -13.56 4.36
N GLU A 56 -15.75 -14.54 3.47
CA GLU A 56 -16.15 -14.27 2.09
C GLU A 56 -17.44 -13.47 2.03
N ARG A 57 -18.50 -13.91 2.72
CA ARG A 57 -19.78 -13.18 2.76
C ARG A 57 -19.62 -11.74 3.26
N PHE A 58 -18.78 -11.53 4.28
CA PHE A 58 -18.48 -10.19 4.77
C PHE A 58 -17.82 -9.33 3.70
N LEU A 59 -16.79 -9.87 3.01
CA LEU A 59 -16.02 -9.12 2.01
C LEU A 59 -16.86 -8.76 0.80
N ASP A 60 -17.68 -9.69 0.31
CA ASP A 60 -18.57 -9.48 -0.84
C ASP A 60 -19.59 -8.38 -0.52
N ARG A 61 -20.22 -8.46 0.65
CA ARG A 61 -21.20 -7.46 1.09
C ARG A 61 -20.56 -6.11 1.37
N PHE A 62 -19.40 -6.09 2.03
CA PHE A 62 -18.68 -4.86 2.32
C PHE A 62 -18.22 -4.16 1.04
N TRP A 63 -17.83 -4.94 0.02
CA TRP A 63 -17.55 -4.40 -1.30
C TRP A 63 -18.80 -3.82 -1.96
N ALA A 64 -19.91 -4.54 -1.96
CA ALA A 64 -21.17 -4.10 -2.56
C ALA A 64 -21.72 -2.82 -1.91
N GLU A 65 -21.66 -2.71 -0.56
CA GLU A 65 -22.15 -1.55 0.18
C GLU A 65 -21.22 -0.33 0.12
N GLN A 66 -19.91 -0.55 0.19
CA GLN A 66 -18.94 0.53 0.39
C GLN A 66 -18.08 0.86 -0.84
N GLY A 67 -18.13 0.04 -1.90
CA GLY A 67 -17.33 0.25 -3.11
C GLY A 67 -15.81 0.31 -2.85
N VAL A 68 -15.31 -0.38 -1.82
CA VAL A 68 -13.92 -0.30 -1.41
C VAL A 68 -12.97 -0.94 -2.41
N ALA A 69 -11.74 -0.42 -2.50
CA ALA A 69 -10.73 -0.95 -3.41
C ALA A 69 -10.33 -2.39 -3.03
N ARG A 70 -10.01 -3.22 -4.05
CA ARG A 70 -9.55 -4.61 -3.90
C ARG A 70 -8.44 -4.76 -2.85
N GLN A 71 -7.47 -3.85 -2.82
CA GLN A 71 -6.37 -3.85 -1.83
C GLN A 71 -6.87 -3.72 -0.38
N THR A 72 -7.98 -3.01 -0.16
CA THR A 72 -8.61 -2.91 1.16
C THR A 72 -9.25 -4.23 1.55
N LEU A 73 -9.98 -4.88 0.62
CA LEU A 73 -10.58 -6.18 0.84
C LEU A 73 -9.53 -7.26 1.15
N GLU A 74 -8.42 -7.29 0.39
CA GLU A 74 -7.29 -8.19 0.65
C GLU A 74 -6.63 -7.95 2.01
N SER A 75 -6.61 -6.71 2.47
CA SER A 75 -6.09 -6.36 3.80
C SER A 75 -7.04 -6.80 4.91
N TYR A 76 -8.34 -6.62 4.70
CA TYR A 76 -9.39 -7.05 5.63
C TYR A 76 -9.44 -8.58 5.70
N ARG A 77 -9.36 -9.27 4.56
CA ARG A 77 -9.24 -10.72 4.49
C ARG A 77 -8.09 -11.22 5.37
N ARG A 78 -6.88 -10.73 5.16
CA ARG A 78 -5.69 -11.14 5.93
C ARG A 78 -5.83 -10.88 7.42
N ASP A 79 -6.48 -9.79 7.82
CA ASP A 79 -6.70 -9.47 9.23
C ASP A 79 -7.69 -10.46 9.88
N LEU A 80 -8.78 -10.78 9.20
CA LEU A 80 -9.80 -11.72 9.69
C LEU A 80 -9.28 -13.16 9.69
N GLU A 81 -8.61 -13.61 8.62
CA GLU A 81 -7.98 -14.93 8.56
C GLU A 81 -6.94 -15.10 9.67
N GLY A 82 -6.14 -14.07 9.96
CA GLY A 82 -5.18 -14.10 11.04
C GLY A 82 -5.82 -14.30 12.41
N LEU A 83 -6.91 -13.59 12.67
CA LEU A 83 -7.68 -13.76 13.92
C LEU A 83 -8.39 -15.12 13.99
N ALA A 84 -9.02 -15.56 12.89
CA ALA A 84 -9.71 -16.86 12.81
C ALA A 84 -8.76 -18.03 13.08
N ARG A 85 -7.60 -18.03 12.43
CA ARG A 85 -6.57 -19.06 12.62
C ARG A 85 -6.01 -19.07 14.04
N TRP A 86 -5.78 -17.89 14.62
CA TRP A 86 -5.36 -17.79 16.01
C TRP A 86 -6.43 -18.35 16.95
N ARG A 87 -7.70 -18.04 16.71
CA ARG A 87 -8.82 -18.51 17.53
C ARG A 87 -9.05 -20.02 17.38
N ALA A 88 -8.87 -20.57 16.18
CA ALA A 88 -8.96 -22.02 15.92
C ALA A 88 -8.00 -22.81 16.83
N GLY A 89 -6.79 -22.30 17.08
CA GLY A 89 -5.84 -22.87 18.04
C GLY A 89 -6.35 -22.91 19.49
N ALA A 90 -7.36 -22.10 19.83
CA ALA A 90 -8.01 -22.10 21.13
C ALA A 90 -9.38 -22.83 21.14
N GLY A 91 -9.76 -23.46 20.03
CA GLY A 91 -10.99 -24.27 19.92
C GLY A 91 -12.27 -23.45 19.64
N GLY A 92 -12.18 -22.34 18.90
CA GLY A 92 -13.34 -21.53 18.52
C GLY A 92 -13.19 -20.87 17.16
N GLY A 93 -14.26 -20.22 16.65
CA GLY A 93 -14.30 -19.46 15.41
C GLY A 93 -14.53 -17.96 15.63
N LEU A 94 -14.56 -17.19 14.54
CA LEU A 94 -14.71 -15.73 14.53
C LEU A 94 -15.99 -15.26 15.24
N LEU A 95 -17.10 -15.93 14.98
CA LEU A 95 -18.39 -15.57 15.57
C LEU A 95 -18.48 -15.85 17.07
N GLY A 96 -17.61 -16.69 17.62
CA GLY A 96 -17.55 -17.00 19.05
C GLY A 96 -16.53 -16.19 19.84
N ILE A 97 -15.89 -15.17 19.24
CA ILE A 97 -14.92 -14.33 19.94
C ILE A 97 -15.65 -13.34 20.85
N ASP A 98 -15.32 -13.41 22.13
CA ASP A 98 -15.71 -12.41 23.12
C ASP A 98 -14.62 -11.34 23.30
N ARG A 99 -14.91 -10.33 24.11
CA ARG A 99 -13.96 -9.23 24.40
C ARG A 99 -12.67 -9.74 25.02
N ALA A 100 -12.73 -10.73 25.92
CA ALA A 100 -11.55 -11.28 26.60
C ALA A 100 -10.61 -11.97 25.60
N ALA A 101 -11.16 -12.82 24.73
CA ALA A 101 -10.40 -13.45 23.65
C ALA A 101 -9.78 -12.43 22.68
N LEU A 102 -10.49 -11.33 22.39
CA LEU A 102 -9.95 -10.26 21.54
C LEU A 102 -8.79 -9.53 22.22
N PHE A 103 -8.88 -9.24 23.52
CA PHE A 103 -7.74 -8.69 24.28
C PHE A 103 -6.55 -9.65 24.32
N ASP A 104 -6.77 -10.95 24.44
CA ASP A 104 -5.69 -11.95 24.39
C ASP A 104 -5.01 -11.99 23.01
N TYR A 105 -5.77 -11.87 21.93
CA TYR A 105 -5.22 -11.72 20.57
C TYR A 105 -4.40 -10.44 20.42
N LEU A 106 -4.90 -9.32 20.89
CA LEU A 106 -4.17 -8.05 20.85
C LEU A 106 -2.88 -8.10 21.67
N ARG A 107 -2.92 -8.73 22.84
CA ARG A 107 -1.73 -8.98 23.67
C ARG A 107 -0.72 -9.89 22.97
N TRP A 108 -1.19 -10.96 22.31
CA TRP A 108 -0.34 -11.83 21.50
C TRP A 108 0.32 -11.05 20.35
N ARG A 109 -0.43 -10.21 19.64
CA ARG A 109 0.13 -9.34 18.58
C ARG A 109 1.18 -8.37 19.13
N ALA A 110 0.94 -7.76 20.27
CA ALA A 110 1.90 -6.86 20.91
C ALA A 110 3.21 -7.59 21.25
N LYS A 111 3.13 -8.79 21.83
CA LYS A 111 4.30 -9.65 22.11
C LYS A 111 5.03 -10.07 20.84
N ALA A 112 4.32 -10.30 19.75
CA ALA A 112 4.89 -10.60 18.43
C ALA A 112 5.37 -9.33 17.67
N ASN A 113 5.49 -8.18 18.35
CA ASN A 113 5.98 -6.91 17.80
C ASN A 113 5.23 -6.41 16.55
N TYR A 114 3.91 -6.65 16.46
CA TYR A 114 3.09 -5.98 15.45
C TYR A 114 3.03 -4.48 15.72
N SER A 115 3.19 -3.67 14.66
CA SER A 115 3.20 -2.22 14.83
C SER A 115 1.83 -1.69 15.31
N PRO A 116 1.79 -0.59 16.11
CA PRO A 116 0.55 0.05 16.52
C PRO A 116 -0.36 0.41 15.33
N ARG A 117 0.21 0.86 14.20
CA ARG A 117 -0.53 1.14 12.97
C ARG A 117 -1.20 -0.10 12.38
N SER A 118 -0.53 -1.26 12.40
CA SER A 118 -1.11 -2.54 11.98
C SER A 118 -2.24 -2.97 12.90
N THR A 119 -2.13 -2.73 14.20
CA THR A 119 -3.17 -3.03 15.19
C THR A 119 -4.36 -2.09 15.07
N ALA A 120 -4.14 -0.79 14.82
CA ALA A 120 -5.23 0.16 14.56
C ALA A 120 -6.02 -0.22 13.30
N ARG A 121 -5.32 -0.64 12.22
CA ARG A 121 -5.99 -1.14 11.00
C ARG A 121 -6.81 -2.40 11.28
N LEU A 122 -6.25 -3.36 12.00
CA LEU A 122 -6.98 -4.57 12.42
C LEU A 122 -8.28 -4.20 13.16
N LEU A 123 -8.22 -3.31 14.13
CA LEU A 123 -9.41 -2.88 14.88
C LEU A 123 -10.46 -2.23 13.98
N SER A 124 -10.04 -1.47 12.95
CA SER A 124 -10.97 -0.95 11.95
C SER A 124 -11.64 -2.07 11.14
N THR A 125 -10.88 -3.10 10.74
CA THR A 125 -11.40 -4.30 10.08
C THR A 125 -12.42 -5.03 10.96
N LEU A 126 -12.09 -5.24 12.23
CA LEU A 126 -12.94 -5.97 13.18
C LEU A 126 -14.23 -5.20 13.49
N ARG A 127 -14.16 -3.89 13.63
CA ARG A 127 -15.36 -3.05 13.82
C ARG A 127 -16.31 -3.15 12.62
N ALA A 128 -15.77 -3.10 11.41
CA ALA A 128 -16.57 -3.28 10.20
C ALA A 128 -17.20 -4.68 10.15
N PHE A 129 -16.44 -5.71 10.48
CA PHE A 129 -16.89 -7.10 10.49
C PHE A 129 -17.96 -7.36 11.56
N TYR A 130 -17.70 -7.06 12.82
CA TYR A 130 -18.65 -7.31 13.91
C TYR A 130 -19.88 -6.38 13.84
N GLY A 131 -19.71 -5.15 13.35
CA GLY A 131 -20.83 -4.26 13.06
C GLY A 131 -21.78 -4.84 11.99
N LEU A 132 -21.25 -5.51 10.96
CA LEU A 132 -22.07 -6.24 9.99
C LEU A 132 -22.73 -7.47 10.63
N CYS A 133 -21.96 -8.28 11.36
CA CYS A 133 -22.50 -9.45 12.05
C CYS A 133 -23.66 -9.11 13.03
N LEU A 134 -23.57 -7.97 13.70
CA LEU A 134 -24.63 -7.46 14.56
C LEU A 134 -25.89 -7.06 13.77
N ARG A 135 -25.71 -6.33 12.66
CA ARG A 135 -26.82 -5.94 11.77
C ARG A 135 -27.55 -7.14 11.15
N ASP A 136 -26.79 -8.21 10.85
CA ASP A 136 -27.33 -9.43 10.24
C ASP A 136 -27.90 -10.42 11.27
N GLY A 137 -27.89 -10.07 12.55
CA GLY A 137 -28.38 -10.95 13.62
C GLY A 137 -27.50 -12.20 13.85
N MET A 138 -26.29 -12.25 13.26
CA MET A 138 -25.35 -13.35 13.48
C MET A 138 -24.72 -13.30 14.88
N ARG A 139 -24.78 -12.14 15.53
CA ARG A 139 -24.38 -11.91 16.91
C ARG A 139 -25.34 -10.91 17.59
N SER A 140 -25.37 -10.96 18.92
CA SER A 140 -26.13 -10.00 19.76
C SER A 140 -25.26 -8.92 20.38
N ASP A 141 -23.91 -9.00 20.24
CA ASP A 141 -22.93 -8.09 20.83
C ASP A 141 -21.79 -7.77 19.86
N ASP A 142 -21.11 -6.65 20.07
CA ASP A 142 -19.89 -6.26 19.38
C ASP A 142 -18.68 -6.33 20.35
N PRO A 143 -17.78 -7.31 20.22
CA PRO A 143 -16.63 -7.44 21.09
C PRO A 143 -15.64 -6.28 20.96
N THR A 144 -15.75 -5.43 19.93
CA THR A 144 -14.83 -4.32 19.68
C THR A 144 -15.33 -2.98 20.27
N ALA A 145 -16.59 -2.90 20.74
CA ALA A 145 -17.26 -1.66 21.10
C ALA A 145 -16.51 -0.80 22.14
N LEU A 146 -15.80 -1.43 23.09
CA LEU A 146 -15.08 -0.75 24.17
C LEU A 146 -13.54 -0.90 24.05
N ILE A 147 -13.03 -1.17 22.86
CA ILE A 147 -11.58 -1.28 22.63
C ILE A 147 -11.09 0.00 21.96
N ASP A 148 -10.28 0.77 22.66
CA ASP A 148 -9.66 1.95 22.09
C ASP A 148 -8.54 1.58 21.11
N PRO A 149 -8.43 2.29 19.99
CA PRO A 149 -7.31 2.09 19.08
C PRO A 149 -6.00 2.52 19.76
N PRO A 150 -4.87 1.84 19.44
CA PRO A 150 -3.58 2.25 19.97
C PRO A 150 -3.26 3.69 19.54
N GLN A 151 -2.68 4.46 20.46
CA GLN A 151 -2.17 5.78 20.13
C GLN A 151 -1.04 5.64 19.11
N LEU A 152 -1.23 6.28 17.96
CA LEU A 152 -0.20 6.29 16.92
C LEU A 152 0.74 7.47 17.18
N PRO A 153 2.06 7.22 17.22
CA PRO A 153 3.01 8.33 17.31
C PRO A 153 2.81 9.24 16.10
N ARG A 154 2.58 10.52 16.33
CA ARG A 154 2.52 11.56 15.30
C ARG A 154 3.93 11.90 14.84
N SER A 155 4.65 10.98 14.20
CA SER A 155 5.85 11.35 13.49
C SER A 155 5.44 11.97 12.16
N LEU A 156 5.59 13.28 12.02
CA LEU A 156 5.61 13.88 10.68
C LEU A 156 6.85 13.31 9.99
N PRO A 157 6.72 12.63 8.86
CA PRO A 157 7.87 12.21 8.09
C PRO A 157 8.65 13.48 7.74
N LYS A 158 9.94 13.55 8.09
CA LYS A 158 10.78 14.65 7.66
C LYS A 158 10.93 14.57 6.15
N ALA A 159 10.57 15.66 5.46
CA ALA A 159 10.90 15.80 4.05
C ALA A 159 12.44 15.79 3.90
N LEU A 160 12.94 15.20 2.81
CA LEU A 160 14.33 15.34 2.44
C LEU A 160 14.60 16.80 2.04
N THR A 161 15.78 17.32 2.32
CA THR A 161 16.19 18.63 1.82
C THR A 161 16.37 18.60 0.30
N GLU A 162 16.34 19.75 -0.36
CA GLU A 162 16.56 19.84 -1.81
C GLU A 162 17.94 19.28 -2.18
N SER A 163 19.00 19.60 -1.39
CA SER A 163 20.32 19.05 -1.61
C SER A 163 20.39 17.51 -1.47
N GLN A 164 19.63 16.94 -0.54
CA GLN A 164 19.49 15.47 -0.44
C GLN A 164 18.77 14.88 -1.63
N ILE A 165 17.75 15.56 -2.14
CA ILE A 165 17.05 15.13 -3.36
C ILE A 165 18.01 15.18 -4.56
N GLU A 166 18.75 16.25 -4.74
CA GLU A 166 19.73 16.36 -5.83
C GLU A 166 20.79 15.26 -5.78
N ALA A 167 21.36 15.00 -4.59
CA ALA A 167 22.31 13.90 -4.41
C ALA A 167 21.68 12.53 -4.73
N LEU A 168 20.44 12.28 -4.30
CA LEU A 168 19.72 11.05 -4.59
C LEU A 168 19.47 10.88 -6.10
N LEU A 169 19.07 11.95 -6.76
CA LEU A 169 18.81 11.96 -8.20
C LEU A 169 20.10 11.77 -9.00
N ALA A 170 21.22 12.31 -8.55
CA ALA A 170 22.54 12.17 -9.20
C ALA A 170 23.19 10.78 -9.00
N ALA A 171 22.73 9.99 -8.05
CA ALA A 171 23.34 8.72 -7.67
C ALA A 171 23.30 7.59 -8.73
N PRO A 172 22.32 7.49 -9.66
CA PRO A 172 22.31 6.46 -10.70
C PRO A 172 23.42 6.65 -11.74
N GLU A 173 24.07 5.55 -12.15
CA GLU A 173 25.06 5.53 -13.25
C GLU A 173 24.36 5.62 -14.60
N VAL A 174 24.24 6.84 -15.13
CA VAL A 174 23.47 7.13 -16.34
C VAL A 174 24.07 6.56 -17.64
N ASP A 175 25.29 6.06 -17.59
CA ASP A 175 25.95 5.41 -18.72
C ASP A 175 25.50 3.94 -18.89
N THR A 176 24.83 3.40 -17.91
CA THR A 176 24.21 2.07 -17.99
C THR A 176 22.71 2.18 -18.33
N PRO A 177 22.14 1.27 -19.15
CA PRO A 177 20.72 1.29 -19.47
C PRO A 177 19.82 1.21 -18.23
N ALA A 178 20.20 0.45 -17.22
CA ALA A 178 19.48 0.33 -15.96
C ALA A 178 19.58 1.62 -15.13
N GLY A 179 20.76 2.20 -15.03
CA GLY A 179 20.96 3.46 -14.28
C GLY A 179 20.24 4.65 -14.93
N LEU A 180 20.24 4.75 -16.27
CA LEU A 180 19.50 5.78 -16.98
C LEU A 180 17.97 5.62 -16.79
N ARG A 181 17.45 4.39 -16.79
CA ARG A 181 16.07 4.10 -16.40
C ARG A 181 15.79 4.57 -14.97
N ASP A 182 16.66 4.20 -14.03
CA ASP A 182 16.50 4.48 -12.62
C ASP A 182 16.52 6.00 -12.35
N ARG A 183 17.41 6.73 -13.05
CA ARG A 183 17.44 8.19 -13.03
C ARG A 183 16.11 8.78 -13.52
N ALA A 184 15.60 8.36 -14.66
CA ALA A 184 14.33 8.84 -15.21
C ALA A 184 13.16 8.53 -14.27
N MET A 185 13.15 7.36 -13.61
CA MET A 185 12.13 7.00 -12.63
C MET A 185 12.16 7.89 -11.39
N LEU A 186 13.35 8.17 -10.85
CA LEU A 186 13.52 9.03 -9.67
C LEU A 186 13.12 10.48 -9.98
N GLU A 187 13.56 11.00 -11.11
CA GLU A 187 13.19 12.34 -11.58
C GLU A 187 11.68 12.46 -11.73
N LEU A 188 11.06 11.52 -12.42
CA LEU A 188 9.61 11.56 -12.65
C LEU A 188 8.83 11.43 -11.34
N MET A 189 9.31 10.60 -10.42
CA MET A 189 8.66 10.46 -9.10
C MET A 189 8.70 11.74 -8.29
N TYR A 190 9.83 12.42 -8.28
CA TYR A 190 9.99 13.68 -7.56
C TYR A 190 9.30 14.84 -8.27
N ALA A 191 9.51 15.02 -9.57
CA ALA A 191 8.95 16.15 -10.32
C ALA A 191 7.41 16.11 -10.43
N ALA A 192 6.82 14.91 -10.54
CA ALA A 192 5.38 14.72 -10.70
C ALA A 192 4.65 14.28 -9.43
N GLY A 193 5.36 14.06 -8.33
CA GLY A 193 4.81 13.62 -7.05
C GLY A 193 3.98 12.33 -7.16
N LEU A 194 4.41 11.37 -7.99
CA LEU A 194 3.66 10.14 -8.25
C LEU A 194 3.61 9.21 -7.02
N ARG A 195 2.55 8.41 -6.93
CA ARG A 195 2.59 7.22 -6.05
C ARG A 195 3.47 6.14 -6.69
N VAL A 196 4.14 5.33 -5.88
CA VAL A 196 4.98 4.24 -6.41
C VAL A 196 4.20 3.32 -7.36
N SER A 197 2.94 3.01 -7.05
CA SER A 197 2.10 2.20 -7.92
C SER A 197 1.76 2.88 -9.25
N GLU A 198 1.62 4.19 -9.26
CA GLU A 198 1.38 4.97 -10.47
C GLU A 198 2.63 4.97 -11.35
N LEU A 199 3.82 5.15 -10.77
CA LEU A 199 5.09 5.17 -11.49
C LEU A 199 5.41 3.80 -12.14
N VAL A 200 5.34 2.70 -11.38
CA VAL A 200 5.73 1.38 -11.89
C VAL A 200 4.74 0.82 -12.91
N ASN A 201 3.47 1.21 -12.81
CA ASN A 201 2.41 0.79 -13.74
C ASN A 201 2.13 1.84 -14.84
N LEU A 202 2.98 2.84 -14.98
CA LEU A 202 2.78 3.90 -15.96
C LEU A 202 2.86 3.33 -17.38
N PRO A 203 1.81 3.47 -18.21
CA PRO A 203 1.86 3.01 -19.60
C PRO A 203 2.65 3.98 -20.48
N ALA A 204 3.31 3.46 -21.49
CA ALA A 204 4.08 4.26 -22.45
C ALA A 204 3.21 5.32 -23.16
N VAL A 205 1.95 4.99 -23.45
CA VAL A 205 0.96 5.93 -24.04
C VAL A 205 0.51 7.04 -23.09
N GLY A 206 0.81 6.91 -21.79
CA GLY A 206 0.49 7.93 -20.79
C GLY A 206 1.38 9.16 -20.84
N VAL A 207 2.49 9.12 -21.60
CA VAL A 207 3.47 10.20 -21.70
C VAL A 207 3.29 10.98 -22.98
N ASN A 208 3.14 12.29 -22.87
CA ASN A 208 3.15 13.21 -24.02
C ASN A 208 4.26 14.25 -23.83
N LEU A 209 5.44 13.94 -24.34
CA LEU A 209 6.61 14.82 -24.24
C LEU A 209 6.44 16.13 -25.00
N ARG A 210 5.71 16.12 -26.15
CA ARG A 210 5.46 17.36 -26.91
C ARG A 210 4.62 18.37 -26.14
N GLN A 211 3.72 17.87 -25.30
CA GLN A 211 2.86 18.73 -24.49
C GLN A 211 3.39 18.90 -23.06
N GLY A 212 4.48 18.23 -22.69
CA GLY A 212 5.02 18.25 -21.33
C GLY A 212 4.03 17.76 -20.28
N VAL A 213 3.26 16.70 -20.56
CA VAL A 213 2.24 16.20 -19.65
C VAL A 213 2.28 14.67 -19.53
N LEU A 214 1.89 14.21 -18.37
CA LEU A 214 1.74 12.82 -18.01
C LEU A 214 0.28 12.53 -17.63
N ARG A 215 -0.33 11.52 -18.25
CA ARG A 215 -1.63 10.97 -17.81
C ARG A 215 -1.42 9.86 -16.82
N VAL A 216 -1.95 10.03 -15.62
CA VAL A 216 -1.81 9.11 -14.50
C VAL A 216 -3.19 8.62 -14.06
N THR A 217 -3.38 7.31 -14.03
CA THR A 217 -4.59 6.69 -13.49
C THR A 217 -4.43 6.47 -11.99
N GLY A 218 -5.28 7.13 -11.21
CA GLY A 218 -5.27 7.06 -9.74
C GLY A 218 -6.25 6.02 -9.17
N LYS A 219 -6.49 6.10 -7.87
CA LYS A 219 -7.45 5.25 -7.16
C LYS A 219 -8.87 5.42 -7.73
N GLY A 220 -9.54 4.31 -8.04
CA GLY A 220 -10.90 4.31 -8.60
C GLY A 220 -10.92 4.63 -10.10
N SER A 221 -9.84 4.31 -10.83
CA SER A 221 -9.72 4.52 -12.28
C SER A 221 -9.95 5.97 -12.74
N LYS A 222 -9.64 6.93 -11.86
CA LYS A 222 -9.72 8.36 -12.19
C LYS A 222 -8.40 8.84 -12.77
N ASP A 223 -8.44 9.34 -13.99
CA ASP A 223 -7.27 9.92 -14.65
C ASP A 223 -7.04 11.36 -14.19
N ARG A 224 -5.76 11.74 -14.10
CA ARG A 224 -5.33 13.12 -13.95
C ARG A 224 -4.15 13.40 -14.89
N LEU A 225 -4.04 14.65 -15.32
CA LEU A 225 -2.87 15.14 -16.01
C LEU A 225 -1.92 15.79 -15.01
N VAL A 226 -0.64 15.45 -15.12
CA VAL A 226 0.43 16.01 -14.30
C VAL A 226 1.43 16.66 -15.26
N PRO A 227 1.81 17.93 -15.05
CA PRO A 227 2.84 18.58 -15.87
C PRO A 227 4.20 17.95 -15.59
N LEU A 228 5.04 17.93 -16.60
CA LEU A 228 6.43 17.52 -16.53
C LEU A 228 7.31 18.77 -16.60
N GLY A 229 8.21 18.94 -15.65
CA GLY A 229 9.26 19.94 -15.72
C GLY A 229 10.34 19.55 -16.74
N GLU A 230 11.16 20.52 -17.15
CA GLU A 230 12.17 20.35 -18.20
C GLU A 230 13.16 19.22 -17.87
N GLU A 231 13.64 19.14 -16.64
CA GLU A 231 14.56 18.09 -16.19
C GLU A 231 13.94 16.69 -16.29
N SER A 232 12.68 16.53 -15.87
CA SER A 232 12.00 15.24 -15.97
C SER A 232 11.73 14.82 -17.40
N GLN A 233 11.44 15.78 -18.30
CA GLN A 233 11.31 15.54 -19.74
C GLN A 233 12.64 15.11 -20.33
N HIS A 234 13.73 15.83 -20.04
CA HIS A 234 15.09 15.50 -20.52
C HIS A 234 15.50 14.06 -20.17
N TRP A 235 15.37 13.65 -18.89
CA TRP A 235 15.75 12.33 -18.46
C TRP A 235 14.86 11.23 -19.03
N LEU A 236 13.57 11.54 -19.19
CA LEU A 236 12.61 10.62 -19.79
C LEU A 236 12.87 10.42 -21.27
N GLU A 237 13.19 11.49 -22.03
CA GLU A 237 13.59 11.39 -23.43
C GLU A 237 14.88 10.57 -23.60
N ARG A 238 15.89 10.84 -22.79
CA ARG A 238 17.15 10.06 -22.82
C ARG A 238 16.87 8.59 -22.57
N TYR A 239 16.07 8.27 -21.56
CA TYR A 239 15.68 6.89 -21.27
C TYR A 239 15.00 6.23 -22.48
N LEU A 240 14.00 6.88 -23.05
CA LEU A 240 13.23 6.35 -24.18
C LEU A 240 14.09 6.12 -25.43
N ARG A 241 15.04 7.00 -25.69
CA ARG A 241 15.90 6.92 -26.89
C ARG A 241 17.10 6.02 -26.71
N GLN A 242 17.74 6.01 -25.54
CA GLN A 242 19.04 5.35 -25.33
C GLN A 242 18.93 4.05 -24.56
N ALA A 243 18.19 4.01 -23.45
CA ALA A 243 18.19 2.87 -22.56
C ALA A 243 17.04 1.87 -22.83
N ARG A 244 15.83 2.35 -23.07
CA ARG A 244 14.66 1.49 -23.26
C ARG A 244 14.79 0.52 -24.43
N PRO A 245 15.30 0.91 -25.61
CA PRO A 245 15.54 -0.04 -26.70
C PRO A 245 16.54 -1.14 -26.33
N LEU A 246 17.62 -0.81 -25.61
CA LEU A 246 18.61 -1.78 -25.13
C LEU A 246 18.01 -2.74 -24.10
N LEU A 247 17.25 -2.25 -23.12
CA LEU A 247 16.55 -3.07 -22.14
C LEU A 247 15.50 -3.98 -22.80
N ALA A 248 14.86 -3.52 -23.86
CA ALA A 248 13.95 -4.32 -24.68
C ALA A 248 14.66 -5.30 -25.60
N ALA A 249 15.99 -5.29 -25.66
CA ALA A 249 16.79 -6.05 -26.62
C ALA A 249 16.31 -5.86 -28.07
N ASN A 250 15.90 -4.64 -28.41
CA ASN A 250 15.30 -4.24 -29.70
C ASN A 250 14.10 -5.12 -30.12
N ARG A 251 13.35 -5.65 -29.14
CA ARG A 251 12.15 -6.48 -29.36
C ARG A 251 10.92 -5.78 -28.77
N PRO A 252 9.73 -6.08 -29.28
CA PRO A 252 8.50 -5.57 -28.69
C PRO A 252 8.37 -5.96 -27.22
N VAL A 253 7.91 -5.01 -26.41
CA VAL A 253 7.58 -5.23 -24.99
C VAL A 253 6.13 -5.67 -24.91
N ALA A 254 5.89 -6.80 -24.25
CA ALA A 254 4.53 -7.31 -24.07
C ALA A 254 3.67 -6.33 -23.24
N ALA A 255 2.41 -6.23 -23.62
CA ALA A 255 1.42 -5.49 -22.83
C ALA A 255 1.14 -6.24 -21.52
N VAL A 256 1.03 -5.49 -20.43
CA VAL A 256 0.56 -5.97 -19.13
C VAL A 256 -0.77 -5.27 -18.86
N ASP A 257 -1.82 -6.03 -18.58
CA ASP A 257 -3.19 -5.52 -18.45
C ASP A 257 -3.63 -4.65 -19.66
N GLY A 258 -3.25 -5.10 -20.88
CA GLY A 258 -3.59 -4.42 -22.13
C GLY A 258 -2.77 -3.18 -22.45
N GLN A 259 -1.77 -2.83 -21.62
CA GLN A 259 -0.95 -1.63 -21.81
C GLN A 259 0.55 -1.97 -21.80
N VAL A 260 1.30 -1.34 -22.70
CA VAL A 260 2.77 -1.48 -22.73
C VAL A 260 3.37 -0.62 -21.63
N PRO A 261 4.14 -1.19 -20.68
CA PRO A 261 4.75 -0.43 -19.59
C PRO A 261 5.80 0.55 -20.10
N LEU A 262 5.86 1.72 -19.47
CA LEU A 262 6.88 2.73 -19.77
C LEU A 262 8.25 2.25 -19.33
N PHE A 263 8.39 1.92 -18.04
CA PHE A 263 9.65 1.47 -17.44
C PHE A 263 9.70 -0.05 -17.38
N ILE A 264 10.80 -0.59 -17.88
CA ILE A 264 11.03 -2.05 -17.93
C ILE A 264 12.38 -2.42 -17.35
N ASP A 265 12.48 -3.64 -16.85
CA ASP A 265 13.73 -4.27 -16.44
C ASP A 265 14.40 -5.03 -17.61
N ALA A 266 15.53 -5.69 -17.35
CA ALA A 266 16.24 -6.50 -18.34
C ALA A 266 15.44 -7.73 -18.81
N ALA A 267 14.44 -8.18 -18.02
CA ALA A 267 13.50 -9.22 -18.44
C ALA A 267 12.28 -8.66 -19.22
N ARG A 268 12.30 -7.39 -19.55
CA ARG A 268 11.24 -6.64 -20.26
C ARG A 268 9.91 -6.61 -19.50
N GLN A 269 9.98 -6.73 -18.18
CA GLN A 269 8.82 -6.65 -17.29
C GLN A 269 8.81 -5.30 -16.57
N PRO A 270 7.64 -4.78 -16.20
CA PRO A 270 7.56 -3.61 -15.33
C PRO A 270 8.19 -3.91 -13.98
N LEU A 271 8.86 -2.92 -13.39
CA LEU A 271 9.40 -3.07 -12.04
C LEU A 271 8.25 -3.21 -11.04
N SER A 272 8.40 -4.13 -10.11
CA SER A 272 7.49 -4.20 -8.98
C SER A 272 7.72 -3.02 -8.01
N ARG A 273 6.71 -2.70 -7.20
CA ARG A 273 6.84 -1.70 -6.13
C ARG A 273 7.98 -2.01 -5.17
N GLN A 274 8.24 -3.29 -4.91
CA GLN A 274 9.32 -3.73 -4.02
C GLN A 274 10.69 -3.49 -4.64
N GLN A 275 10.86 -3.78 -5.93
CA GLN A 275 12.11 -3.51 -6.66
C GLN A 275 12.40 -2.00 -6.69
N PHE A 276 11.41 -1.17 -7.01
CA PHE A 276 11.60 0.28 -6.98
C PHE A 276 11.90 0.79 -5.56
N TRP A 277 11.28 0.22 -4.54
CA TRP A 277 11.58 0.57 -3.15
C TRP A 277 13.02 0.21 -2.76
N ALA A 278 13.49 -0.97 -3.15
CA ALA A 278 14.89 -1.39 -2.93
C ALA A 278 15.88 -0.48 -3.70
N LEU A 279 15.52 -0.08 -4.92
CA LEU A 279 16.28 0.85 -5.75
C LEU A 279 16.45 2.21 -5.05
N VAL A 280 15.38 2.80 -4.54
CA VAL A 280 15.43 4.05 -3.78
C VAL A 280 16.36 3.94 -2.56
N LYS A 281 16.29 2.82 -1.81
CA LYS A 281 17.18 2.57 -0.67
C LYS A 281 18.65 2.46 -1.07
N ARG A 282 18.93 1.76 -2.18
CA ARG A 282 20.28 1.62 -2.70
C ARG A 282 20.88 2.98 -3.07
N TYR A 283 20.13 3.80 -3.81
CA TYR A 283 20.62 5.13 -4.20
C TYR A 283 20.69 6.12 -3.04
N ALA A 284 19.86 5.98 -2.02
CA ALA A 284 20.02 6.74 -0.79
C ALA A 284 21.38 6.45 -0.12
N ALA A 285 21.79 5.16 -0.03
CA ALA A 285 23.10 4.79 0.50
C ALA A 285 24.24 5.36 -0.34
N VAL A 286 24.15 5.29 -1.69
CA VAL A 286 25.15 5.88 -2.59
C VAL A 286 25.26 7.39 -2.42
N ALA A 287 24.13 8.06 -2.21
CA ALA A 287 24.07 9.52 -1.97
C ALA A 287 24.48 9.94 -0.55
N GLY A 288 24.92 9.02 0.30
CA GLY A 288 25.28 9.31 1.70
C GLY A 288 24.10 9.64 2.61
N ILE A 289 22.89 9.28 2.22
CA ILE A 289 21.65 9.51 2.99
C ILE A 289 21.30 8.21 3.70
N ASP A 290 20.94 8.28 4.99
CA ASP A 290 20.49 7.10 5.73
C ASP A 290 19.30 6.44 5.03
N PRO A 291 19.45 5.21 4.49
CA PRO A 291 18.38 4.51 3.80
C PRO A 291 17.13 4.32 4.65
N ALA A 292 17.23 4.28 5.99
CA ALA A 292 16.07 4.15 6.86
C ALA A 292 15.09 5.33 6.71
N THR A 293 15.62 6.52 6.44
CA THR A 293 14.85 7.78 6.37
C THR A 293 14.19 8.00 5.01
N VAL A 294 14.68 7.35 3.94
CA VAL A 294 14.20 7.56 2.56
C VAL A 294 13.19 6.49 2.15
N SER A 295 12.13 6.90 1.48
CA SER A 295 11.13 5.98 0.90
C SER A 295 10.45 6.64 -0.30
N PRO A 296 9.85 5.87 -1.22
CA PRO A 296 9.03 6.45 -2.31
C PRO A 296 7.92 7.38 -1.81
N HIS A 297 7.30 7.05 -0.68
CA HIS A 297 6.32 7.94 -0.06
C HIS A 297 6.96 9.22 0.48
N GLY A 298 8.17 9.11 1.05
CA GLY A 298 8.97 10.26 1.49
C GLY A 298 9.33 11.19 0.33
N LEU A 299 9.72 10.68 -0.84
CA LEU A 299 9.99 11.47 -2.04
C LEU A 299 8.77 12.27 -2.49
N ARG A 300 7.60 11.64 -2.53
CA ARG A 300 6.34 12.33 -2.82
C ARG A 300 5.98 13.38 -1.76
N HIS A 301 6.29 13.11 -0.49
CA HIS A 301 6.10 14.09 0.58
C HIS A 301 7.06 15.27 0.43
N SER A 302 8.32 15.02 0.07
CA SER A 302 9.30 16.08 -0.22
C SER A 302 8.86 16.96 -1.40
N PHE A 303 8.36 16.37 -2.50
CA PHE A 303 7.73 17.11 -3.59
C PHE A 303 6.65 18.08 -3.08
N ALA A 304 5.71 17.57 -2.27
CA ALA A 304 4.63 18.39 -1.73
C ALA A 304 5.13 19.51 -0.83
N THR A 305 6.10 19.21 0.02
CA THR A 305 6.70 20.18 0.97
C THR A 305 7.49 21.25 0.24
N HIS A 306 8.29 20.88 -0.75
CA HIS A 306 9.10 21.84 -1.52
C HIS A 306 8.21 22.77 -2.34
N LEU A 307 7.19 22.26 -3.03
CA LEU A 307 6.23 23.11 -3.72
C LEU A 307 5.57 24.15 -2.79
N LEU A 308 5.13 23.71 -1.59
CA LEU A 308 4.54 24.63 -0.61
C LEU A 308 5.55 25.65 -0.09
N ASN A 309 6.80 25.23 0.17
CA ASN A 309 7.86 26.13 0.62
C ASN A 309 8.20 27.20 -0.43
N HIS A 310 8.05 26.86 -1.72
CA HIS A 310 8.22 27.80 -2.83
C HIS A 310 6.94 28.58 -3.16
N GLY A 311 5.92 28.53 -2.31
CA GLY A 311 4.73 29.37 -2.40
C GLY A 311 3.59 28.81 -3.26
N ALA A 312 3.63 27.52 -3.61
CA ALA A 312 2.51 26.91 -4.33
C ALA A 312 1.24 26.87 -3.47
N ASP A 313 0.09 27.14 -4.09
CA ASP A 313 -1.19 27.07 -3.42
C ASP A 313 -1.56 25.61 -3.06
N LEU A 314 -2.11 25.42 -1.86
CA LEU A 314 -2.50 24.11 -1.33
C LEU A 314 -3.55 23.41 -2.22
N ARG A 315 -4.47 24.16 -2.84
CA ARG A 315 -5.48 23.57 -3.75
C ARG A 315 -4.84 23.04 -5.02
N ALA A 316 -3.92 23.81 -5.60
CA ALA A 316 -3.16 23.38 -6.77
C ALA A 316 -2.34 22.13 -6.46
N LEU A 317 -1.70 22.07 -5.30
CA LEU A 317 -0.99 20.88 -4.83
C LEU A 317 -1.94 19.67 -4.66
N GLN A 318 -3.12 19.86 -4.10
CA GLN A 318 -4.12 18.78 -3.97
C GLN A 318 -4.56 18.24 -5.34
N MET A 319 -4.70 19.10 -6.35
CA MET A 319 -5.01 18.70 -7.74
C MET A 319 -3.87 17.88 -8.35
N LEU A 320 -2.62 18.33 -8.22
CA LEU A 320 -1.44 17.60 -8.70
C LEU A 320 -1.30 16.22 -8.04
N LEU A 321 -1.56 16.13 -6.76
CA LEU A 321 -1.47 14.89 -6.00
C LEU A 321 -2.66 13.94 -6.20
N GLY A 322 -3.77 14.41 -6.82
CA GLY A 322 -4.97 13.60 -7.07
C GLY A 322 -5.70 13.24 -5.77
N HIS A 323 -5.95 14.20 -4.89
CA HIS A 323 -6.81 14.06 -3.72
C HIS A 323 -8.29 14.16 -4.15
N SER A 324 -9.10 13.19 -3.74
CA SER A 324 -10.39 12.80 -4.35
C SER A 324 -11.60 13.69 -4.04
N SER A 325 -11.46 14.91 -3.57
CA SER A 325 -12.61 15.71 -3.11
C SER A 325 -13.19 16.73 -4.12
N LEU A 326 -12.70 16.77 -5.34
CA LEU A 326 -13.27 17.63 -6.39
C LEU A 326 -13.53 16.80 -7.66
N SER A 327 -14.74 16.93 -8.21
CA SER A 327 -15.20 16.20 -9.40
C SER A 327 -14.27 16.42 -10.59
N THR A 328 -13.66 15.35 -11.05
CA THR A 328 -12.43 15.34 -11.84
C THR A 328 -12.62 15.65 -13.33
N THR A 329 -13.85 15.69 -13.84
CA THR A 329 -14.09 15.73 -15.28
C THR A 329 -14.04 17.14 -15.90
N GLN A 330 -14.22 18.18 -15.11
CA GLN A 330 -14.22 19.57 -15.58
C GLN A 330 -12.89 20.32 -15.41
N ILE A 331 -11.90 19.73 -14.72
CA ILE A 331 -10.65 20.43 -14.35
C ILE A 331 -9.61 20.41 -15.47
N TYR A 332 -9.79 19.59 -16.50
CA TYR A 332 -8.77 19.39 -17.56
C TYR A 332 -9.02 20.19 -18.84
N THR A 333 -9.54 21.39 -18.70
CA THR A 333 -9.56 22.34 -19.83
C THR A 333 -8.14 22.80 -20.15
N LEU A 334 -7.92 23.29 -21.38
CA LEU A 334 -6.63 23.82 -21.81
C LEU A 334 -6.09 24.91 -20.85
N VAL A 335 -6.97 25.72 -20.29
CA VAL A 335 -6.65 26.78 -19.31
C VAL A 335 -6.12 26.22 -18.01
N ALA A 336 -6.77 25.18 -17.46
CA ALA A 336 -6.32 24.53 -16.22
C ALA A 336 -4.95 23.86 -16.39
N ARG A 337 -4.69 23.25 -17.55
CA ARG A 337 -3.38 22.67 -17.87
C ARG A 337 -2.27 23.71 -17.91
N GLN A 338 -2.48 24.82 -18.60
CA GLN A 338 -1.50 25.92 -18.68
C GLN A 338 -1.22 26.53 -17.31
N HIS A 339 -2.25 26.65 -16.46
CA HIS A 339 -2.09 27.16 -15.11
C HIS A 339 -1.26 26.20 -14.24
N LEU A 340 -1.51 24.90 -14.30
CA LEU A 340 -0.74 23.88 -13.57
C LEU A 340 0.72 23.79 -14.05
N GLN A 341 0.96 23.93 -15.35
CA GLN A 341 2.32 23.98 -15.91
C GLN A 341 3.08 25.20 -15.41
N LYS A 342 2.47 26.40 -15.46
CA LYS A 342 3.08 27.62 -14.94
C LYS A 342 3.38 27.52 -13.45
N LEU A 343 2.44 27.00 -12.67
CA LEU A 343 2.60 26.81 -11.24
C LEU A 343 3.73 25.82 -10.92
N HIS A 344 3.82 24.73 -11.66
CA HIS A 344 4.91 23.77 -11.51
C HIS A 344 6.25 24.41 -11.86
N ALA A 345 6.35 25.07 -13.01
CA ALA A 345 7.57 25.74 -13.47
C ALA A 345 8.03 26.87 -12.54
N SER A 346 7.09 27.60 -11.90
CA SER A 346 7.44 28.71 -11.01
C SER A 346 7.74 28.30 -9.56
N HIS A 347 7.28 27.13 -9.11
CA HIS A 347 7.34 26.74 -7.70
C HIS A 347 8.04 25.40 -7.42
N HIS A 348 8.35 24.61 -8.45
CA HIS A 348 9.09 23.37 -8.28
C HIS A 348 10.58 23.58 -8.56
N PRO A 349 11.52 23.08 -7.71
CA PRO A 349 12.95 23.26 -7.92
C PRO A 349 13.51 22.68 -9.24
N ARG A 350 12.73 21.83 -9.91
CA ARG A 350 13.03 21.20 -11.21
C ARG A 350 11.90 21.44 -12.23
N GLY A 351 11.19 22.55 -12.07
CA GLY A 351 10.12 22.99 -12.94
C GLY A 351 10.57 23.55 -14.28
#